data_fd48db52cf7c4c720075ed086be0ada6
#
_entry.id   fd48db52cf7c4c720075ed086be0ada6
#
_cell.length_a   1.000
_cell.length_b   1.000
_cell.length_c   1.000
_cell.angle_alpha   90.00
_cell.angle_beta   90.00
_cell.angle_gamma   90.00
#
_symmetry.space_group_name_H-M   'P 1'
#
loop_
_entity.id
_entity.type
_entity.pdbx_description
1 polymer ?
#
loop_
_entity_poly.entity_id
_entity_poly.type
_entity_poly.pdbx_seq_one_letter_code
_entity_poly.pdbx_strand_id
1 'polypeptide(L)'
;MKSRTSVFKSQLENRQFVVAFCKRALHNAIQTLEKLGMEKVEVSLPHTKYAVATYYILACAEASTNLSRYDGVKYGHRANNAKNLLDMYKTTREEGFGEEVKRRIILGTFVLSSGYYDAYYLKGQKVRTLIKQDFESALKKCDIIVAPNAPISAFKLNEKMGDPLQM
;
A
#
# COMPACT_ATOMS: atom_id res chain seq x y z
N MET A 1 -11.81 -29.95 -14.54
CA MET A 1 -10.84 -29.54 -13.52
C MET A 1 -11.59 -28.58 -12.59
N LYS A 2 -11.78 -28.90 -11.30
CA LYS A 2 -12.48 -28.00 -10.37
C LYS A 2 -11.53 -26.88 -9.97
N SER A 3 -11.94 -25.62 -10.14
CA SER A 3 -11.16 -24.45 -9.71
C SER A 3 -11.18 -24.35 -8.17
N ARG A 4 -10.01 -24.17 -7.56
CA ARG A 4 -9.84 -24.09 -6.11
C ARG A 4 -9.77 -22.64 -5.66
N THR A 5 -10.74 -22.22 -4.86
CA THR A 5 -10.82 -20.86 -4.30
C THR A 5 -10.35 -20.84 -2.85
N SER A 6 -9.42 -19.97 -2.51
CA SER A 6 -8.95 -19.82 -1.13
C SER A 6 -9.57 -18.61 -0.43
N VAL A 7 -9.77 -18.72 0.88
CA VAL A 7 -10.31 -17.66 1.73
C VAL A 7 -9.28 -17.22 2.76
N PHE A 8 -8.97 -15.93 2.77
CA PHE A 8 -8.03 -15.34 3.72
C PHE A 8 -8.73 -14.92 5.02
N LYS A 9 -8.30 -15.48 6.17
CA LYS A 9 -8.98 -15.33 7.47
C LYS A 9 -8.37 -14.29 8.43
N SER A 10 -7.23 -13.68 8.17
CA SER A 10 -6.31 -13.23 9.22
C SER A 10 -6.38 -11.81 9.75
N GLN A 11 -7.25 -10.90 9.30
CA GLN A 11 -7.19 -9.50 9.80
C GLN A 11 -8.50 -8.89 10.31
N LEU A 12 -9.55 -9.67 10.46
CA LEU A 12 -10.87 -9.14 10.82
C LEU A 12 -11.19 -9.16 12.33
N GLU A 13 -10.25 -9.51 13.21
CA GLU A 13 -10.59 -9.82 14.61
C GLU A 13 -10.83 -8.62 15.54
N ASN A 14 -10.41 -7.41 15.20
CA ASN A 14 -10.35 -6.29 16.16
C ASN A 14 -11.37 -5.15 16.01
N ARG A 15 -12.40 -5.22 15.12
CA ARG A 15 -13.44 -4.18 15.01
C ARG A 15 -14.83 -4.80 14.82
N GLN A 16 -15.54 -5.02 15.92
CA GLN A 16 -16.71 -5.91 16.02
C GLN A 16 -17.91 -5.64 15.07
N PHE A 17 -18.24 -4.42 14.68
CA PHE A 17 -19.48 -4.14 13.94
C PHE A 17 -19.32 -4.17 12.41
N VAL A 18 -18.30 -3.56 11.86
CA VAL A 18 -18.04 -3.53 10.40
C VAL A 18 -17.55 -4.90 9.93
N VAL A 19 -16.80 -5.57 10.77
CA VAL A 19 -16.35 -6.96 10.59
C VAL A 19 -17.52 -7.93 10.36
N ALA A 20 -18.66 -7.76 11.03
CA ALA A 20 -19.81 -8.65 10.86
C ALA A 20 -20.45 -8.53 9.48
N PHE A 21 -20.58 -7.30 8.94
CA PHE A 21 -21.14 -7.09 7.60
C PHE A 21 -20.20 -7.61 6.51
N CYS A 22 -18.91 -7.28 6.57
CA CYS A 22 -17.91 -7.77 5.62
C CYS A 22 -17.76 -9.30 5.69
N LYS A 23 -17.81 -9.90 6.89
CA LYS A 23 -17.81 -11.36 7.06
C LYS A 23 -19.01 -12.01 6.40
N ARG A 24 -20.21 -11.43 6.55
CA ARG A 24 -21.44 -11.97 5.93
C ARG A 24 -21.40 -11.86 4.41
N ALA A 25 -20.98 -10.72 3.87
CA ALA A 25 -20.81 -10.54 2.43
C ALA A 25 -19.79 -11.52 1.84
N LEU A 26 -18.64 -11.68 2.50
CA LEU A 26 -17.62 -12.65 2.10
C LEU A 26 -18.14 -14.09 2.17
N HIS A 27 -18.85 -14.44 3.24
CA HIS A 27 -19.46 -15.78 3.39
C HIS A 27 -20.46 -16.07 2.26
N ASN A 28 -21.35 -15.13 1.94
CA ASN A 28 -22.30 -15.26 0.84
C ASN A 28 -21.58 -15.39 -0.52
N ALA A 29 -20.52 -14.64 -0.74
CA ALA A 29 -19.73 -14.75 -1.96
C ALA A 29 -19.09 -16.15 -2.08
N ILE A 30 -18.52 -16.68 -0.99
CA ILE A 30 -17.93 -18.02 -0.96
C ILE A 30 -19.00 -19.08 -1.25
N GLN A 31 -20.17 -19.00 -0.61
CA GLN A 31 -21.27 -19.94 -0.86
C GLN A 31 -21.73 -19.91 -2.32
N THR A 32 -21.72 -18.72 -2.94
CA THR A 32 -22.06 -18.59 -4.36
C THR A 32 -21.01 -19.26 -5.24
N LEU A 33 -19.74 -19.08 -4.94
CA LEU A 33 -18.65 -19.74 -5.66
C LEU A 33 -18.69 -21.26 -5.51
N GLU A 34 -18.98 -21.77 -4.31
CA GLU A 34 -19.17 -23.21 -4.07
C GLU A 34 -20.34 -23.78 -4.88
N LYS A 35 -21.48 -23.07 -4.96
CA LYS A 35 -22.63 -23.44 -5.81
C LYS A 35 -22.29 -23.46 -7.30
N LEU A 36 -21.33 -22.65 -7.74
CA LEU A 36 -20.81 -22.63 -9.10
C LEU A 36 -19.76 -23.73 -9.36
N GLY A 37 -19.53 -24.62 -8.38
CA GLY A 37 -18.64 -25.78 -8.52
C GLY A 37 -17.19 -25.54 -8.11
N MET A 38 -16.88 -24.39 -7.46
CA MET A 38 -15.55 -24.14 -6.92
C MET A 38 -15.34 -24.87 -5.59
N GLU A 39 -14.11 -25.30 -5.33
CA GLU A 39 -13.71 -25.90 -4.06
C GLU A 39 -13.06 -24.86 -3.15
N LYS A 40 -13.56 -24.73 -1.93
CA LYS A 40 -12.99 -23.84 -0.92
C LYS A 40 -11.75 -24.46 -0.29
N VAL A 41 -10.62 -23.73 -0.30
CA VAL A 41 -9.36 -24.08 0.37
C VAL A 41 -8.96 -22.97 1.34
N GLU A 42 -8.59 -23.29 2.56
CA GLU A 42 -8.08 -22.31 3.52
C GLU A 42 -6.56 -22.11 3.33
N VAL A 43 -6.15 -20.86 3.22
CA VAL A 43 -4.73 -20.46 3.12
C VAL A 43 -4.38 -19.41 4.16
N SER A 44 -3.11 -19.33 4.50
CA SER A 44 -2.57 -18.34 5.43
C SER A 44 -1.51 -17.50 4.73
N LEU A 45 -1.51 -16.18 5.01
CA LEU A 45 -0.52 -15.20 4.56
C LEU A 45 0.11 -14.53 5.79
N PRO A 46 1.02 -15.20 6.51
CA PRO A 46 1.47 -14.79 7.86
C PRO A 46 2.20 -13.44 7.89
N HIS A 47 2.83 -13.04 6.79
CA HIS A 47 3.59 -11.78 6.70
C HIS A 47 2.73 -10.58 6.30
N THR A 48 1.44 -10.75 5.94
CA THR A 48 0.54 -9.66 5.53
C THR A 48 0.37 -8.58 6.61
N LYS A 49 0.52 -8.93 7.90
CA LYS A 49 0.51 -7.96 9.01
C LYS A 49 1.55 -6.85 8.88
N TYR A 50 2.62 -7.06 8.12
CA TYR A 50 3.67 -6.09 7.86
C TYR A 50 3.46 -5.29 6.55
N ALA A 51 2.43 -5.61 5.77
CA ALA A 51 2.26 -5.08 4.41
C ALA A 51 2.15 -3.55 4.39
N VAL A 52 1.35 -2.95 5.28
CA VAL A 52 1.14 -1.50 5.34
C VAL A 52 2.44 -0.77 5.67
N ALA A 53 3.15 -1.20 6.71
CA ALA A 53 4.42 -0.59 7.09
C ALA A 53 5.48 -0.72 5.98
N THR A 54 5.57 -1.89 5.36
CA THR A 54 6.47 -2.15 4.22
C THR A 54 6.13 -1.27 3.03
N TYR A 55 4.84 -1.13 2.71
CA TYR A 55 4.35 -0.26 1.65
C TYR A 55 4.78 1.19 1.87
N TYR A 56 4.55 1.76 3.05
CA TYR A 56 4.90 3.16 3.32
C TYR A 56 6.41 3.41 3.18
N ILE A 57 7.24 2.50 3.66
CA ILE A 57 8.70 2.62 3.52
C ILE A 57 9.12 2.57 2.05
N LEU A 58 8.72 1.55 1.33
CA LEU A 58 9.15 1.35 -0.05
C LEU A 58 8.53 2.35 -1.01
N ALA A 59 7.23 2.65 -0.88
CA ALA A 59 6.54 3.60 -1.75
C ALA A 59 7.09 5.02 -1.59
N CYS A 60 7.41 5.47 -0.36
CA CYS A 60 8.02 6.77 -0.14
C CYS A 60 9.45 6.83 -0.72
N ALA A 61 10.25 5.77 -0.56
CA ALA A 61 11.59 5.69 -1.14
C ALA A 61 11.57 5.77 -2.67
N GLU A 62 10.70 4.98 -3.29
CA GLU A 62 10.48 4.99 -4.75
C GLU A 62 9.95 6.34 -5.25
N ALA A 63 8.95 6.91 -4.56
CA ALA A 63 8.39 8.20 -4.90
C ALA A 63 9.44 9.32 -4.83
N SER A 64 10.27 9.36 -3.78
CA SER A 64 11.37 10.32 -3.64
C SER A 64 12.31 10.26 -4.84
N THR A 65 12.72 9.07 -5.25
CA THR A 65 13.62 8.86 -6.39
C THR A 65 12.94 9.21 -7.71
N ASN A 66 11.73 8.73 -7.94
CA ASN A 66 11.01 8.94 -9.20
C ASN A 66 10.61 10.40 -9.42
N LEU A 67 10.20 11.10 -8.37
CA LEU A 67 9.79 12.51 -8.43
C LEU A 67 10.98 13.48 -8.45
N SER A 68 12.21 13.03 -8.28
CA SER A 68 13.41 13.86 -8.38
C SER A 68 13.58 14.49 -9.79
N ARG A 69 13.06 13.82 -10.82
CA ARG A 69 13.13 14.29 -12.22
C ARG A 69 12.28 15.52 -12.53
N TYR A 70 11.29 15.83 -11.67
CA TYR A 70 10.44 17.02 -11.84
C TYR A 70 11.10 18.24 -11.19
N ASP A 71 12.06 18.78 -11.88
CA ASP A 71 12.95 19.85 -11.43
C ASP A 71 12.66 21.22 -12.12
N GLY A 72 11.70 21.25 -13.06
CA GLY A 72 11.37 22.43 -13.84
C GLY A 72 12.32 22.72 -14.99
N VAL A 73 13.31 21.84 -15.27
CA VAL A 73 14.22 22.00 -16.40
C VAL A 73 13.71 21.22 -17.62
N LYS A 74 13.52 19.90 -17.48
CA LYS A 74 13.01 19.03 -18.54
C LYS A 74 11.54 18.71 -18.41
N TYR A 75 11.04 18.56 -17.18
CA TYR A 75 9.69 18.06 -16.94
C TYR A 75 8.97 18.88 -15.89
N GLY A 76 7.65 18.94 -16.05
CA GLY A 76 6.73 19.48 -15.09
C GLY A 76 6.66 21.01 -15.05
N HIS A 77 6.09 21.51 -13.98
CA HIS A 77 5.97 22.93 -13.67
C HIS A 77 7.36 23.57 -13.50
N ARG A 78 7.50 24.81 -13.94
CA ARG A 78 8.68 25.66 -13.69
C ARG A 78 8.24 26.99 -13.10
N ALA A 79 8.81 27.37 -11.97
CA ALA A 79 8.57 28.66 -11.34
C ALA A 79 9.10 29.82 -12.22
N ASN A 80 8.29 30.87 -12.36
CA ASN A 80 8.58 31.98 -13.26
C ASN A 80 9.52 33.06 -12.64
N ASN A 81 9.53 33.20 -11.32
CA ASN A 81 10.16 34.32 -10.62
C ASN A 81 11.40 33.93 -9.78
N ALA A 82 12.17 32.97 -10.25
CA ALA A 82 13.36 32.50 -9.55
C ALA A 82 14.54 33.48 -9.69
N LYS A 83 15.22 33.77 -8.59
CA LYS A 83 16.38 34.68 -8.53
C LYS A 83 17.67 34.04 -9.04
N ASN A 84 17.81 32.75 -8.88
CA ASN A 84 18.97 31.98 -9.31
C ASN A 84 18.56 30.51 -9.51
N LEU A 85 19.50 29.67 -9.96
CA LEU A 85 19.24 28.26 -10.26
C LEU A 85 18.73 27.47 -9.03
N LEU A 86 19.34 27.67 -7.87
CA LEU A 86 18.91 26.95 -6.65
C LEU A 86 17.50 27.38 -6.21
N ASP A 87 17.21 28.65 -6.31
CA ASP A 87 15.90 29.23 -6.02
C ASP A 87 14.84 28.68 -7.00
N MET A 88 15.18 28.57 -8.27
CA MET A 88 14.32 27.97 -9.29
C MET A 88 13.96 26.53 -8.93
N TYR A 89 14.90 25.70 -8.53
CA TYR A 89 14.60 24.33 -8.10
C TYR A 89 13.70 24.28 -6.87
N LYS A 90 13.98 25.09 -5.84
CA LYS A 90 13.21 25.13 -4.61
C LYS A 90 11.77 25.56 -4.87
N THR A 91 11.59 26.72 -5.51
CA THR A 91 10.27 27.31 -5.78
C THR A 91 9.45 26.43 -6.72
N THR A 92 10.06 25.87 -7.79
CA THR A 92 9.40 24.92 -8.68
C THR A 92 8.84 23.73 -7.93
N ARG A 93 9.59 23.13 -7.03
CA ARG A 93 9.14 21.97 -6.27
C ARG A 93 8.15 22.32 -5.16
N GLU A 94 8.27 23.53 -4.60
CA GLU A 94 7.33 24.07 -3.62
C GLU A 94 5.94 24.31 -4.24
N GLU A 95 5.89 24.95 -5.40
CA GLU A 95 4.65 25.22 -6.13
C GLU A 95 4.06 23.99 -6.80
N GLY A 96 4.91 23.12 -7.35
CA GLY A 96 4.52 21.99 -8.19
C GLY A 96 4.06 20.75 -7.43
N PHE A 97 4.41 20.60 -6.15
CA PHE A 97 4.02 19.45 -5.34
C PHE A 97 3.07 19.82 -4.20
N GLY A 98 1.96 19.07 -4.08
CA GLY A 98 1.07 19.17 -2.93
C GLY A 98 1.72 18.67 -1.63
N GLU A 99 1.15 19.03 -0.50
CA GLU A 99 1.72 18.77 0.85
C GLU A 99 1.98 17.28 1.13
N GLU A 100 1.08 16.40 0.75
CA GLU A 100 1.25 14.95 0.95
C GLU A 100 2.40 14.39 0.10
N VAL A 101 2.56 14.88 -1.12
CA VAL A 101 3.68 14.49 -2.01
C VAL A 101 5.01 14.97 -1.43
N LYS A 102 5.09 16.20 -0.94
CA LYS A 102 6.27 16.73 -0.25
C LYS A 102 6.64 15.88 0.96
N ARG A 103 5.65 15.50 1.78
CA ARG A 103 5.86 14.62 2.94
C ARG A 103 6.46 13.27 2.52
N ARG A 104 5.93 12.64 1.48
CA ARG A 104 6.46 11.36 0.96
C ARG A 104 7.86 11.49 0.41
N ILE A 105 8.19 12.59 -0.28
CA ILE A 105 9.54 12.87 -0.78
C ILE A 105 10.52 12.98 0.39
N ILE A 106 10.17 13.73 1.44
CA ILE A 106 11.03 13.91 2.62
C ILE A 106 11.24 12.56 3.33
N LEU A 107 10.17 11.81 3.59
CA LEU A 107 10.26 10.47 4.20
C LEU A 107 11.10 9.50 3.35
N GLY A 108 10.91 9.50 2.04
CA GLY A 108 11.68 8.66 1.14
C GLY A 108 13.15 9.01 1.11
N THR A 109 13.48 10.30 1.12
CA THR A 109 14.86 10.78 1.20
C THR A 109 15.52 10.35 2.51
N PHE A 110 14.79 10.43 3.64
CA PHE A 110 15.26 9.94 4.93
C PHE A 110 15.52 8.42 4.90
N VAL A 111 14.58 7.63 4.40
CA VAL A 111 14.69 6.17 4.30
C VAL A 111 15.89 5.74 3.45
N LEU A 112 16.21 6.50 2.40
CA LEU A 112 17.33 6.22 1.49
C LEU A 112 18.66 6.83 1.95
N SER A 113 18.68 7.59 3.06
CA SER A 113 19.90 8.24 3.53
C SER A 113 20.88 7.23 4.16
N SER A 114 22.16 7.63 4.18
CA SER A 114 23.26 6.86 4.70
C SER A 114 23.04 6.40 6.10
N GLY A 115 22.95 5.63 6.79
CA GLY A 115 22.65 5.20 8.17
C GLY A 115 21.24 4.66 8.36
N TYR A 116 20.30 4.93 7.48
CA TYR A 116 18.93 4.43 7.56
C TYR A 116 18.57 3.45 6.44
N TYR A 117 19.31 3.44 5.36
CA TYR A 117 19.08 2.58 4.19
C TYR A 117 18.96 1.10 4.56
N ASP A 118 19.90 0.57 5.32
CA ASP A 118 19.89 -0.85 5.71
C ASP A 118 18.77 -1.17 6.70
N ALA A 119 18.53 -0.25 7.65
CA ALA A 119 17.55 -0.43 8.71
C ALA A 119 16.10 -0.37 8.19
N TYR A 120 15.83 0.43 7.16
CA TYR A 120 14.49 0.64 6.63
C TYR A 120 14.32 0.07 5.24
N TYR A 121 15.06 0.56 4.23
CA TYR A 121 14.82 0.18 2.84
C TYR A 121 15.17 -1.29 2.57
N LEU A 122 16.35 -1.73 2.91
CA LEU A 122 16.74 -3.14 2.71
C LEU A 122 15.89 -4.09 3.54
N LYS A 123 15.56 -3.72 4.78
CA LYS A 123 14.64 -4.50 5.61
C LYS A 123 13.25 -4.58 4.97
N GLY A 124 12.73 -3.48 4.45
CA GLY A 124 11.48 -3.43 3.69
C GLY A 124 11.49 -4.36 2.48
N GLN A 125 12.57 -4.37 1.70
CA GLN A 125 12.73 -5.27 0.55
C GLN A 125 12.72 -6.75 0.97
N LYS A 126 13.38 -7.11 2.07
CA LYS A 126 13.35 -8.47 2.61
C LYS A 126 11.95 -8.89 3.04
N VAL A 127 11.23 -8.01 3.75
CA VAL A 127 9.84 -8.29 4.16
C VAL A 127 8.90 -8.39 2.95
N ARG A 128 9.06 -7.54 1.92
CA ARG A 128 8.32 -7.66 0.66
C ARG A 128 8.53 -9.03 0.01
N THR A 129 9.75 -9.56 0.05
CA THR A 129 10.05 -10.89 -0.47
C THR A 129 9.31 -11.98 0.30
N LEU A 130 9.23 -11.89 1.64
CA LEU A 130 8.48 -12.83 2.46
C LEU A 130 6.96 -12.76 2.16
N ILE A 131 6.41 -11.56 2.00
CA ILE A 131 5.01 -11.38 1.61
C ILE A 131 4.75 -12.02 0.23
N LYS A 132 5.64 -11.80 -0.75
CA LYS A 132 5.54 -12.43 -2.07
C LYS A 132 5.53 -13.95 -1.96
N GLN A 133 6.39 -14.54 -1.15
CA GLN A 133 6.47 -16.00 -0.93
C GLN A 133 5.19 -16.56 -0.31
N ASP A 134 4.52 -15.82 0.58
CA ASP A 134 3.22 -16.21 1.12
C ASP A 134 2.18 -16.38 0.00
N PHE A 135 2.07 -15.39 -0.90
CA PHE A 135 1.16 -15.45 -2.05
C PHE A 135 1.53 -16.60 -3.02
N GLU A 136 2.80 -16.76 -3.35
CA GLU A 136 3.26 -17.85 -4.22
C GLU A 136 2.94 -19.23 -3.61
N SER A 137 3.09 -19.37 -2.29
CA SER A 137 2.77 -20.61 -1.59
C SER A 137 1.26 -20.86 -1.53
N ALA A 138 0.46 -19.83 -1.37
CA ALA A 138 -1.00 -19.92 -1.41
C ALA A 138 -1.50 -20.30 -2.81
N LEU A 139 -1.00 -19.66 -3.86
CA LEU A 139 -1.40 -19.92 -5.25
C LEU A 139 -0.97 -21.28 -5.80
N LYS A 140 -0.04 -21.97 -5.12
CA LYS A 140 0.22 -23.41 -5.41
C LYS A 140 -0.91 -24.31 -4.94
N LYS A 141 -1.75 -23.86 -4.01
CA LYS A 141 -2.86 -24.64 -3.42
C LYS A 141 -4.21 -24.26 -3.99
N CYS A 142 -4.35 -23.10 -4.57
CA CYS A 142 -5.61 -22.56 -5.10
C CYS A 142 -5.37 -21.72 -6.36
N ASP A 143 -6.40 -21.58 -7.16
CA ASP A 143 -6.35 -20.79 -8.41
C ASP A 143 -6.67 -19.32 -8.16
N ILE A 144 -7.49 -19.01 -7.12
CA ILE A 144 -7.96 -17.68 -6.80
C ILE A 144 -7.90 -17.46 -5.28
N ILE A 145 -7.48 -16.27 -4.86
CA ILE A 145 -7.52 -15.83 -3.46
C ILE A 145 -8.65 -14.80 -3.32
N VAL A 146 -9.58 -15.05 -2.41
CA VAL A 146 -10.70 -14.15 -2.10
C VAL A 146 -10.49 -13.53 -0.73
N ALA A 147 -10.54 -12.18 -0.67
CA ALA A 147 -10.38 -11.42 0.56
C ALA A 147 -11.27 -10.17 0.55
N PRO A 148 -11.61 -9.59 1.71
CA PRO A 148 -12.25 -8.27 1.76
C PRO A 148 -11.33 -7.21 1.16
N ASN A 149 -11.89 -6.32 0.35
CA ASN A 149 -11.14 -5.23 -0.28
C ASN A 149 -10.80 -4.10 0.71
N ALA A 150 -11.66 -3.87 1.71
CA ALA A 150 -11.45 -2.85 2.72
C ALA A 150 -11.88 -3.38 4.11
N PRO A 151 -11.19 -2.96 5.19
CA PRO A 151 -11.53 -3.38 6.55
C PRO A 151 -12.73 -2.64 7.15
N ILE A 152 -13.14 -1.52 6.55
CA ILE A 152 -14.21 -0.65 7.00
C ILE A 152 -15.09 -0.20 5.84
N SER A 153 -16.31 0.28 6.15
CA SER A 153 -17.17 0.98 5.19
C SER A 153 -16.57 2.34 4.80
N ALA A 154 -17.09 2.96 3.74
CA ALA A 154 -16.71 4.32 3.36
C ALA A 154 -16.92 5.29 4.53
N PHE A 155 -15.96 6.17 4.74
CA PHE A 155 -16.02 7.26 5.72
C PHE A 155 -16.49 8.56 5.05
N LYS A 156 -16.92 9.55 5.83
CA LYS A 156 -17.39 10.84 5.32
C LYS A 156 -16.22 11.65 4.76
N LEU A 157 -16.50 12.53 3.79
CA LEU A 157 -15.50 13.47 3.28
C LEU A 157 -14.90 14.28 4.44
N ASN A 158 -13.58 14.38 4.44
CA ASN A 158 -12.76 15.09 5.44
C ASN A 158 -12.75 14.47 6.86
N GLU A 159 -13.41 13.35 7.12
CA GLU A 159 -13.49 12.75 8.45
C GLU A 159 -12.13 12.29 9.01
N LYS A 160 -11.18 11.91 8.14
CA LYS A 160 -9.90 11.31 8.54
C LYS A 160 -8.67 12.14 8.14
N MET A 161 -8.85 13.37 7.68
CA MET A 161 -7.73 14.18 7.18
C MET A 161 -6.72 14.61 8.25
N GLY A 162 -7.10 14.57 9.53
CA GLY A 162 -6.24 14.96 10.65
C GLY A 162 -5.33 13.86 11.19
N ASP A 163 -5.55 12.60 10.81
CA ASP A 163 -4.78 11.46 11.33
C ASP A 163 -4.37 10.49 10.22
N PRO A 164 -3.12 10.56 9.76
CA PRO A 164 -2.60 9.69 8.70
C PRO A 164 -2.63 8.19 9.02
N LEU A 165 -2.72 7.82 10.32
CA LEU A 165 -2.78 6.42 10.76
C LEU A 165 -4.20 5.84 10.68
N GLN A 166 -5.22 6.70 10.56
CA GLN A 166 -6.61 6.29 10.41
C GLN A 166 -7.06 6.22 8.95
N MET A 167 -6.25 6.73 8.04
CA MET A 167 -6.49 6.70 6.61
C MET A 167 -5.91 5.43 5.99
#